data_ef995e3a0f1ba59d3166a255c7c5828f
#
_entry.id   ef995e3a0f1ba59d3166a255c7c5828f
#
_cell.length_a   1.000
_cell.length_b   1.000
_cell.length_c   1.000
_cell.angle_alpha   90.00
_cell.angle_beta   90.00
_cell.angle_gamma   90.00
#
_symmetry.space_group_name_H-M   'P 1'
#
loop_
_entity.id
_entity.type
_entity.pdbx_description
1 polymer ?
#
loop_
_entity_poly.entity_id
_entity_poly.type
_entity_poly.pdbx_seq_one_letter_code
_entity_poly.pdbx_strand_id
1 'polypeptide(L)'
;MPLSDTQKTQIRDGFAHLRESLQPASLAFYEAFFRRRPDLRPMFRDDLAGQGMRFMATLGLVVDALDTPEELAERLAELGRGHAALGVKAEHFAPMGEALIDTLQAQLGAEFTPEAEAAWRAAYAEVARQLVASGQLA
;
A
#
# COMPACT_ATOMS: atom_id res chain seq x y z
N MET A 1 11.82 -2.11 11.83
CA MET A 1 12.62 -0.89 11.98
C MET A 1 11.73 0.34 12.07
N PRO A 2 11.82 1.10 13.14
CA PRO A 2 10.92 2.24 13.27
C PRO A 2 11.27 3.35 12.29
N LEU A 3 10.23 4.00 11.79
CA LEU A 3 10.41 5.16 10.91
C LEU A 3 10.79 6.38 11.71
N SER A 4 11.66 7.23 11.15
CA SER A 4 12.00 8.50 11.74
C SER A 4 10.83 9.49 11.61
N ASP A 5 10.85 10.56 12.38
CA ASP A 5 9.82 11.60 12.28
C ASP A 5 9.80 12.23 10.89
N THR A 6 10.97 12.42 10.28
CA THR A 6 11.09 12.95 8.93
C THR A 6 10.43 12.01 7.93
N GLN A 7 10.69 10.70 8.06
CA GLN A 7 10.07 9.70 7.19
C GLN A 7 8.55 9.69 7.32
N LYS A 8 8.05 9.74 8.55
CA LYS A 8 6.60 9.79 8.78
C LYS A 8 5.97 11.04 8.16
N THR A 9 6.64 12.19 8.27
CA THR A 9 6.16 13.43 7.67
C THR A 9 6.08 13.30 6.14
N GLN A 10 7.11 12.72 5.52
CA GLN A 10 7.14 12.53 4.08
C GLN A 10 6.02 11.61 3.60
N ILE A 11 5.74 10.55 4.36
CA ILE A 11 4.65 9.63 4.05
C ILE A 11 3.30 10.35 4.16
N ARG A 12 3.09 11.11 5.25
CA ARG A 12 1.85 11.85 5.45
C ARG A 12 1.61 12.89 4.38
N ASP A 13 2.66 13.62 4.01
CA ASP A 13 2.55 14.66 2.96
C ASP A 13 2.21 14.02 1.61
N GLY A 14 2.88 12.91 1.28
CA GLY A 14 2.59 12.20 0.05
C GLY A 14 1.16 11.68 -0.01
N PHE A 15 0.69 11.10 1.09
CA PHE A 15 -0.68 10.60 1.13
C PHE A 15 -1.72 11.73 1.12
N ALA A 16 -1.42 12.86 1.75
CA ALA A 16 -2.29 14.03 1.69
C ALA A 16 -2.48 14.49 0.24
N HIS A 17 -1.41 14.42 -0.55
CA HIS A 17 -1.48 14.73 -1.98
C HIS A 17 -2.35 13.73 -2.73
N LEU A 18 -2.20 12.43 -2.45
CA LEU A 18 -3.04 11.39 -3.06
C LEU A 18 -4.51 11.56 -2.72
N ARG A 19 -4.83 12.03 -1.52
CA ARG A 19 -6.22 12.25 -1.08
C ARG A 19 -6.98 13.22 -1.97
N GLU A 20 -6.28 14.12 -2.62
CA GLU A 20 -6.91 15.08 -3.53
C GLU A 20 -7.43 14.42 -4.80
N SER A 21 -6.95 13.22 -5.13
CA SER A 21 -7.29 12.52 -6.36
C SER A 21 -7.29 11.00 -6.15
N LEU A 22 -8.00 10.51 -5.11
CA LEU A 22 -7.96 9.09 -4.76
C LEU A 22 -8.44 8.17 -5.86
N GLN A 23 -9.52 8.53 -6.56
CA GLN A 23 -10.05 7.67 -7.61
C GLN A 23 -9.08 7.51 -8.78
N PRO A 24 -8.54 8.59 -9.37
CA PRO A 24 -7.51 8.45 -10.40
C PRO A 24 -6.27 7.72 -9.90
N ALA A 25 -5.85 7.95 -8.66
CA ALA A 25 -4.68 7.29 -8.11
C ALA A 25 -4.91 5.78 -7.96
N SER A 26 -6.11 5.37 -7.52
CA SER A 26 -6.40 3.95 -7.37
C SER A 26 -6.44 3.22 -8.71
N LEU A 27 -6.96 3.87 -9.75
CA LEU A 27 -6.96 3.28 -11.09
C LEU A 27 -5.55 3.17 -11.65
N ALA A 28 -4.73 4.20 -11.44
CA ALA A 28 -3.32 4.19 -11.86
C ALA A 28 -2.55 3.07 -11.14
N PHE A 29 -2.85 2.84 -9.87
CA PHE A 29 -2.25 1.77 -9.09
C PHE A 29 -2.55 0.39 -9.71
N TYR A 30 -3.81 0.13 -10.06
CA TYR A 30 -4.15 -1.16 -10.64
C TYR A 30 -3.59 -1.32 -12.06
N GLU A 31 -3.54 -0.26 -12.85
CA GLU A 31 -2.89 -0.31 -14.15
C GLU A 31 -1.40 -0.70 -14.00
N ALA A 32 -0.70 -0.06 -13.05
CA ALA A 32 0.71 -0.36 -12.80
C ALA A 32 0.89 -1.80 -12.30
N PHE A 33 -0.01 -2.26 -11.41
CA PHE A 33 0.06 -3.60 -10.86
C PHE A 33 -0.14 -4.67 -11.95
N PHE A 34 -1.15 -4.50 -12.80
CA PHE A 34 -1.44 -5.47 -13.86
C PHE A 34 -0.45 -5.41 -15.01
N ARG A 35 0.26 -4.29 -15.19
CA ARG A 35 1.37 -4.22 -16.13
C ARG A 35 2.53 -5.12 -15.67
N ARG A 36 2.77 -5.16 -14.37
CA ARG A 36 3.82 -5.98 -13.78
C ARG A 36 3.44 -7.44 -13.66
N ARG A 37 2.18 -7.71 -13.35
CA ARG A 37 1.67 -9.06 -13.15
C ARG A 37 0.29 -9.22 -13.79
N PRO A 38 0.23 -9.32 -15.13
CA PRO A 38 -1.06 -9.48 -15.83
C PRO A 38 -1.79 -10.77 -15.44
N ASP A 39 -1.07 -11.77 -14.98
CA ASP A 39 -1.62 -13.04 -14.51
C ASP A 39 -2.51 -12.89 -13.27
N LEU A 40 -2.35 -11.80 -12.52
CA LEU A 40 -3.14 -11.57 -11.31
C LEU A 40 -4.46 -10.85 -11.58
N ARG A 41 -4.68 -10.38 -12.80
CA ARG A 41 -5.92 -9.68 -13.16
C ARG A 41 -7.18 -10.47 -12.79
N PRO A 42 -7.24 -11.80 -13.03
CA PRO A 42 -8.44 -12.57 -12.68
C PRO A 42 -8.78 -12.61 -11.19
N MET A 43 -7.86 -12.30 -10.30
CA MET A 43 -8.14 -12.22 -8.86
C MET A 43 -9.05 -11.04 -8.52
N PHE A 44 -9.14 -10.06 -9.41
CA PHE A 44 -9.92 -8.84 -9.23
C PHE A 44 -11.04 -8.83 -10.25
N ARG A 45 -12.10 -9.58 -9.95
CA ARG A 45 -13.12 -9.91 -10.97
C ARG A 45 -14.10 -8.80 -11.27
N ASP A 46 -14.57 -8.10 -10.23
CA ASP A 46 -15.77 -7.30 -10.40
C ASP A 46 -15.51 -5.79 -10.29
N ASP A 47 -15.46 -5.24 -9.14
CA ASP A 47 -15.47 -3.80 -8.94
C ASP A 47 -14.07 -3.25 -8.66
N LEU A 48 -13.27 -3.03 -9.71
CA LEU A 48 -11.93 -2.48 -9.55
C LEU A 48 -11.94 -1.09 -8.91
N ALA A 49 -12.91 -0.25 -9.26
CA ALA A 49 -13.00 1.09 -8.70
C ALA A 49 -13.27 1.02 -7.18
N GLY A 50 -14.23 0.22 -6.77
CA GLY A 50 -14.53 0.02 -5.35
C GLY A 50 -13.38 -0.62 -4.59
N GLN A 51 -12.74 -1.61 -5.21
CA GLN A 51 -11.59 -2.28 -4.62
C GLN A 51 -10.41 -1.31 -4.44
N GLY A 52 -10.17 -0.45 -5.43
CA GLY A 52 -9.15 0.57 -5.37
C GLY A 52 -9.40 1.59 -4.26
N MET A 53 -10.65 1.99 -4.11
CA MET A 53 -11.00 2.92 -3.02
C MET A 53 -10.83 2.27 -1.66
N ARG A 54 -11.14 0.98 -1.52
CA ARG A 54 -10.88 0.23 -0.28
C ARG A 54 -9.38 0.13 0.01
N PHE A 55 -8.57 -0.11 -1.03
CA PHE A 55 -7.12 -0.11 -0.86
C PHE A 55 -6.61 1.24 -0.38
N MET A 56 -7.08 2.33 -0.98
CA MET A 56 -6.67 3.68 -0.59
C MET A 56 -7.15 4.02 0.83
N ALA A 57 -8.35 3.59 1.22
CA ALA A 57 -8.85 3.79 2.57
C ALA A 57 -7.98 3.05 3.59
N THR A 58 -7.59 1.82 3.28
CA THR A 58 -6.69 1.02 4.13
C THR A 58 -5.33 1.69 4.25
N LEU A 59 -4.80 2.18 3.14
CA LEU A 59 -3.54 2.91 3.14
C LEU A 59 -3.61 4.14 4.05
N GLY A 60 -4.74 4.86 4.00
CA GLY A 60 -4.98 6.00 4.89
C GLY A 60 -5.00 5.61 6.36
N LEU A 61 -5.61 4.47 6.69
CA LEU A 61 -5.60 3.97 8.07
C LEU A 61 -4.18 3.67 8.55
N VAL A 62 -3.35 3.08 7.68
CA VAL A 62 -1.94 2.81 8.00
C VAL A 62 -1.19 4.11 8.24
N VAL A 63 -1.38 5.11 7.36
CA VAL A 63 -0.72 6.41 7.48
C VAL A 63 -1.14 7.10 8.78
N ASP A 64 -2.42 7.06 9.11
CA ASP A 64 -2.93 7.68 10.34
C ASP A 64 -2.41 7.00 11.61
N ALA A 65 -2.08 5.72 11.53
CA ALA A 65 -1.63 4.92 12.68
C ALA A 65 -0.11 4.81 12.80
N LEU A 66 0.66 5.62 12.06
CA LEU A 66 2.12 5.57 12.11
C LEU A 66 2.70 5.85 13.50
N ASP A 67 2.00 6.64 14.31
CA ASP A 67 2.43 6.98 15.67
C ASP A 67 1.84 6.08 16.75
N THR A 68 1.00 5.11 16.36
CA THR A 68 0.35 4.17 17.29
C THR A 68 0.62 2.74 16.84
N PRO A 69 1.88 2.23 17.03
CA PRO A 69 2.27 0.93 16.48
C PRO A 69 1.43 -0.24 16.99
N GLU A 70 0.92 -0.19 18.21
CA GLU A 70 0.08 -1.26 18.75
C GLU A 70 -1.26 -1.33 18.03
N GLU A 71 -1.89 -0.18 17.80
CA GLU A 71 -3.14 -0.09 17.05
C GLU A 71 -2.93 -0.54 15.60
N LEU A 72 -1.81 -0.12 15.00
CA LEU A 72 -1.47 -0.52 13.65
C LEU A 72 -1.31 -2.04 13.57
N ALA A 73 -0.61 -2.65 14.52
CA ALA A 73 -0.41 -4.11 14.54
C ALA A 73 -1.73 -4.87 14.60
N GLU A 74 -2.69 -4.40 15.40
CA GLU A 74 -4.02 -5.01 15.48
C GLU A 74 -4.74 -4.97 14.13
N ARG A 75 -4.74 -3.82 13.47
CA ARG A 75 -5.38 -3.66 12.18
C ARG A 75 -4.72 -4.50 11.11
N LEU A 76 -3.40 -4.58 11.14
CA LEU A 76 -2.66 -5.39 10.17
C LEU A 76 -2.89 -6.89 10.40
N ALA A 77 -3.10 -7.32 11.65
CA ALA A 77 -3.43 -8.70 11.93
C ALA A 77 -4.77 -9.09 11.29
N GLU A 78 -5.79 -8.24 11.40
CA GLU A 78 -7.08 -8.46 10.76
C GLU A 78 -6.95 -8.51 9.24
N LEU A 79 -6.20 -7.57 8.66
CA LEU A 79 -5.97 -7.51 7.21
C LEU A 79 -5.25 -8.75 6.71
N GLY A 80 -4.26 -9.23 7.46
CA GLY A 80 -3.52 -10.44 7.08
C GLY A 80 -4.44 -11.64 6.95
N ARG A 81 -5.34 -11.81 7.91
CA ARG A 81 -6.32 -12.90 7.87
C ARG A 81 -7.27 -12.74 6.68
N GLY A 82 -7.71 -11.52 6.41
CA GLY A 82 -8.58 -11.24 5.26
C GLY A 82 -7.89 -11.56 3.94
N HIS A 83 -6.62 -11.20 3.80
CA HIS A 83 -5.84 -11.50 2.59
C HIS A 83 -5.68 -13.01 2.40
N ALA A 84 -5.42 -13.74 3.48
CA ALA A 84 -5.31 -15.20 3.42
C ALA A 84 -6.61 -15.83 2.92
N ALA A 85 -7.75 -15.33 3.38
CA ALA A 85 -9.06 -15.82 2.97
C ALA A 85 -9.32 -15.60 1.48
N LEU A 86 -8.69 -14.57 0.87
CA LEU A 86 -8.82 -14.27 -0.54
C LEU A 86 -7.81 -14.99 -1.42
N GLY A 87 -6.94 -15.80 -0.85
CA GLY A 87 -5.91 -16.54 -1.59
C GLY A 87 -4.68 -15.72 -1.95
N VAL A 88 -4.46 -14.59 -1.29
CA VAL A 88 -3.28 -13.77 -1.52
C VAL A 88 -2.05 -14.48 -0.98
N LYS A 89 -0.96 -14.44 -1.74
CA LYS A 89 0.32 -15.08 -1.38
C LYS A 89 1.37 -14.02 -1.09
N ALA A 90 2.41 -14.41 -0.35
CA ALA A 90 3.52 -13.50 -0.03
C ALA A 90 4.15 -12.90 -1.29
N GLU A 91 4.28 -13.68 -2.35
CA GLU A 91 4.89 -13.23 -3.61
C GLU A 91 4.12 -12.09 -4.30
N HIS A 92 2.86 -11.88 -3.93
CA HIS A 92 2.04 -10.81 -4.54
C HIS A 92 2.42 -9.44 -4.00
N PHE A 93 3.05 -9.35 -2.85
CA PHE A 93 3.33 -8.05 -2.20
C PHE A 93 4.43 -7.25 -2.88
N ALA A 94 5.45 -7.90 -3.45
CA ALA A 94 6.52 -7.18 -4.13
C ALA A 94 6.02 -6.41 -5.36
N PRO A 95 5.29 -7.04 -6.31
CA PRO A 95 4.78 -6.27 -7.45
C PRO A 95 3.73 -5.23 -7.04
N MET A 96 2.96 -5.50 -5.99
CA MET A 96 1.99 -4.53 -5.48
C MET A 96 2.72 -3.29 -4.90
N GLY A 97 3.80 -3.51 -4.16
CA GLY A 97 4.63 -2.42 -3.64
C GLY A 97 5.25 -1.58 -4.75
N GLU A 98 5.75 -2.23 -5.80
CA GLU A 98 6.30 -1.51 -6.94
C GLU A 98 5.23 -0.71 -7.67
N ALA A 99 4.02 -1.24 -7.77
CA ALA A 99 2.90 -0.51 -8.36
C ALA A 99 2.54 0.72 -7.54
N LEU A 100 2.60 0.62 -6.21
CA LEU A 100 2.37 1.77 -5.33
C LEU A 100 3.42 2.85 -5.55
N ILE A 101 4.70 2.47 -5.65
CA ILE A 101 5.77 3.43 -5.91
C ILE A 101 5.60 4.09 -7.27
N ASP A 102 5.23 3.33 -8.31
CA ASP A 102 4.96 3.89 -9.64
C ASP A 102 3.85 4.94 -9.57
N THR A 103 2.80 4.65 -8.81
CA THR A 103 1.67 5.57 -8.63
C THR A 103 2.10 6.85 -7.92
N LEU A 104 2.88 6.72 -6.86
CA LEU A 104 3.39 7.88 -6.12
C LEU A 104 4.27 8.75 -7.02
N GLN A 105 5.14 8.14 -7.82
CA GLN A 105 5.98 8.90 -8.76
C GLN A 105 5.15 9.65 -9.77
N ALA A 106 4.13 9.01 -10.32
CA ALA A 106 3.26 9.63 -11.31
C ALA A 106 2.43 10.78 -10.73
N GLN A 107 1.92 10.60 -9.51
CA GLN A 107 1.03 11.58 -8.87
C GLN A 107 1.79 12.74 -8.21
N LEU A 108 2.94 12.47 -7.63
CA LEU A 108 3.70 13.47 -6.89
C LEU A 108 4.78 14.15 -7.72
N GLY A 109 5.27 13.49 -8.77
CA GLY A 109 6.30 14.06 -9.64
C GLY A 109 7.55 14.44 -8.85
N ALA A 110 7.97 15.70 -8.99
CA ALA A 110 9.19 16.21 -8.36
C ALA A 110 9.12 16.20 -6.83
N GLU A 111 7.93 16.18 -6.25
CA GLU A 111 7.75 16.11 -4.79
C GLU A 111 8.08 14.73 -4.23
N PHE A 112 8.10 13.71 -5.09
CA PHE A 112 8.47 12.35 -4.68
C PHE A 112 9.99 12.21 -4.77
N THR A 113 10.67 12.71 -3.75
CA THR A 113 12.13 12.71 -3.68
C THR A 113 12.67 11.30 -3.40
N PRO A 114 13.99 11.06 -3.62
CA PRO A 114 14.58 9.78 -3.21
C PRO A 114 14.38 9.46 -1.72
N GLU A 115 14.39 10.46 -0.86
CA GLU A 115 14.14 10.27 0.58
C GLU A 115 12.69 9.86 0.83
N ALA A 116 11.74 10.49 0.14
CA ALA A 116 10.32 10.13 0.25
C ALA A 116 10.10 8.70 -0.27
N GLU A 117 10.72 8.35 -1.38
CA GLU A 117 10.62 6.99 -1.91
C GLU A 117 11.14 5.96 -0.92
N ALA A 118 12.31 6.22 -0.31
CA ALA A 118 12.89 5.32 0.69
C ALA A 118 11.95 5.16 1.89
N ALA A 119 11.32 6.24 2.32
CA ALA A 119 10.37 6.20 3.43
C ALA A 119 9.15 5.32 3.10
N TRP A 120 8.57 5.49 1.93
CA TRP A 120 7.43 4.69 1.50
C TRP A 120 7.79 3.22 1.33
N ARG A 121 8.97 2.93 0.77
CA ARG A 121 9.43 1.55 0.62
C ARG A 121 9.63 0.88 1.98
N ALA A 122 10.21 1.59 2.94
CA ALA A 122 10.42 1.05 4.28
C ALA A 122 9.09 0.77 4.98
N ALA A 123 8.15 1.71 4.90
CA ALA A 123 6.83 1.55 5.49
C ALA A 123 6.07 0.38 4.86
N TYR A 124 6.08 0.29 3.53
CA TYR A 124 5.40 -0.78 2.81
C TYR A 124 6.00 -2.15 3.16
N ALA A 125 7.32 -2.25 3.21
CA ALA A 125 8.00 -3.51 3.55
C ALA A 125 7.58 -4.01 4.93
N GLU A 126 7.49 -3.12 5.91
CA GLU A 126 7.08 -3.49 7.26
C GLU A 126 5.61 -3.92 7.31
N VAL A 127 4.73 -3.20 6.63
CA VAL A 127 3.31 -3.57 6.52
C VAL A 127 3.17 -4.94 5.85
N ALA A 128 3.86 -5.15 4.74
CA ALA A 128 3.80 -6.43 4.02
C ALA A 128 4.30 -7.58 4.89
N ARG A 129 5.40 -7.37 5.62
CA ARG A 129 5.95 -8.38 6.54
C ARG A 129 4.91 -8.78 7.60
N GLN A 130 4.24 -7.80 8.18
CA GLN A 130 3.23 -8.07 9.20
C GLN A 130 2.01 -8.77 8.62
N LEU A 131 1.57 -8.40 7.42
CA LEU A 131 0.44 -9.05 6.76
C LEU A 131 0.75 -10.50 6.43
N VAL A 132 1.94 -10.77 5.92
CA VAL A 132 2.37 -12.14 5.61
C VAL A 132 2.41 -12.98 6.88
N ALA A 133 2.99 -12.46 7.96
CA ALA A 133 3.11 -13.17 9.23
C ALA A 133 1.74 -13.42 9.86
N SER A 134 0.90 -12.40 9.93
CA SER A 134 -0.43 -12.49 10.58
C SER A 134 -1.38 -13.40 9.82
N GLY A 135 -1.32 -13.37 8.47
CA GLY A 135 -2.16 -14.21 7.62
C GLY A 135 -1.57 -15.58 7.33
N GLN A 136 -0.34 -15.82 7.75
CA GLN A 136 0.40 -17.04 7.44
C GLN A 136 0.41 -17.32 5.93
N LEU A 137 0.69 -16.27 5.17
CA LEU A 137 0.62 -16.33 3.71
C LEU A 137 1.78 -17.16 3.14
N ALA A 138 1.45 -17.99 2.16
CA ALA A 138 2.44 -18.77 1.44
C ALA A 138 3.21 -17.86 0.49
#